data_e54279675c31bc5b38670574a824ceb6
#
_entry.id   e54279675c31bc5b38670574a824ceb6
#
_cell.length_a   1.000
_cell.length_b   1.000
_cell.length_c   1.000
_cell.angle_alpha   90.00
_cell.angle_beta   90.00
_cell.angle_gamma   90.00
#
_symmetry.space_group_name_H-M   'P 1'
#
loop_
_entity.id
_entity.type
_entity.pdbx_description
1 polymer ?
#
loop_
_entity_poly.entity_id
_entity_poly.type
_entity_poly.pdbx_seq_one_letter_code
_entity_poly.pdbx_strand_id
1 'polypeptide(L)'
;MASSLFAVTACTSAGSRPPQSASVRRQSASHKPSASPSVTASVVPAQDKVDTNPPVASFDPKAHALMEGPQSPDRQAMHPARDNKPFSKAPAGKGTNRYLSRKISWHDCGTFQCADIPVPLDWHNPDGPAITLALKRKPAEGAAKATLFINPGGPGGSGQEMVSSFQSSSFPDHDVIGWDPRGTGASTHVNCGPAKTMDGLFSLDASPDDEAEWNELIRGTRDFARSCRAYSGQLLDHVSTIDTARDLDYLRYLVGNKKLDYLGVSYGTFLGATYAELYPGRVGHMVLDSTVNITNHDTVSQAVGFDRAFGDFAQWCANRGNRCALGTSEAEVRKATLNFLDRLDAHPMKVAGRELTQSLAATGIALFLYSGKQAYSYLTAALVGAMKDGNGGYLLAASDYLNGRGQD
;
A
#
# COMPACT_ATOMS: atom_id res chain seq x y z
N MET A 1 -7.12 -11.24 21.86
CA MET A 1 -8.31 -10.37 21.88
C MET A 1 -7.87 -8.94 21.57
N ALA A 2 -7.73 -8.61 20.31
CA ALA A 2 -7.60 -7.24 19.78
C ALA A 2 -7.71 -7.29 18.24
N SER A 3 -8.84 -7.83 17.77
CA SER A 3 -9.24 -7.73 16.37
C SER A 3 -10.45 -6.82 16.34
N SER A 4 -10.31 -5.60 15.84
CA SER A 4 -11.40 -4.74 15.34
C SER A 4 -11.02 -3.26 15.48
N LEU A 5 -10.26 -2.70 14.53
CA LEU A 5 -10.16 -1.23 14.39
C LEU A 5 -9.70 -0.83 12.97
N PHE A 6 -10.31 -1.41 11.94
CA PHE A 6 -10.34 -0.81 10.62
C PHE A 6 -11.77 -0.91 10.04
N ALA A 7 -12.68 -0.16 10.64
CA ALA A 7 -13.92 0.19 9.97
C ALA A 7 -13.66 1.45 9.15
N VAL A 8 -13.54 1.31 7.84
CA VAL A 8 -13.68 2.44 6.92
C VAL A 8 -15.13 2.90 7.00
N THR A 9 -15.39 3.92 7.82
CA THR A 9 -16.71 4.53 7.92
C THR A 9 -16.89 5.42 6.70
N ALA A 10 -17.64 4.92 5.70
CA ALA A 10 -18.16 5.75 4.64
C ALA A 10 -19.05 6.85 5.25
N CYS A 11 -18.78 8.11 4.89
CA CYS A 11 -19.60 9.25 5.27
C CYS A 11 -21.04 9.09 4.75
N THR A 12 -21.96 8.75 5.62
CA THR A 12 -23.39 8.98 5.39
C THR A 12 -23.72 10.39 5.85
N SER A 13 -23.91 11.31 4.90
CA SER A 13 -24.47 12.62 5.14
C SER A 13 -25.94 12.50 5.50
N ALA A 14 -26.28 12.65 6.78
CA ALA A 14 -27.65 12.90 7.21
C ALA A 14 -28.03 14.33 6.85
N GLY A 15 -29.15 14.49 6.16
CA GLY A 15 -29.66 15.74 5.68
C GLY A 15 -30.03 16.73 6.79
N SER A 16 -29.67 17.97 6.60
CA SER A 16 -30.29 19.12 7.27
C SER A 16 -30.78 20.12 6.22
N ARG A 17 -32.04 20.54 6.43
CA ARG A 17 -32.82 21.46 5.59
C ARG A 17 -32.13 22.82 5.39
N PRO A 18 -32.32 23.49 4.26
CA PRO A 18 -31.78 24.81 4.03
C PRO A 18 -32.61 25.91 4.76
N PRO A 19 -31.97 26.98 5.23
CA PRO A 19 -32.67 28.18 5.65
C PRO A 19 -33.03 29.05 4.45
N GLN A 20 -34.17 29.74 4.62
CA GLN A 20 -34.88 30.56 3.63
C GLN A 20 -34.09 31.81 3.19
N SER A 21 -34.37 32.18 1.97
CA SER A 21 -33.99 33.31 1.17
C SER A 21 -33.86 34.69 1.87
N ALA A 22 -32.74 35.36 1.59
CA ALA A 22 -32.63 36.81 1.62
C ALA A 22 -32.32 37.30 0.19
N SER A 23 -33.20 38.16 -0.31
CA SER A 23 -33.13 38.79 -1.62
C SER A 23 -32.01 39.83 -1.69
N VAL A 24 -31.10 39.72 -2.64
CA VAL A 24 -30.19 40.79 -3.04
C VAL A 24 -30.39 41.11 -4.52
N ARG A 25 -30.60 42.39 -4.79
CA ARG A 25 -30.85 43.02 -6.09
C ARG A 25 -29.75 42.70 -7.12
N ARG A 26 -30.22 42.36 -8.32
CA ARG A 26 -29.38 42.31 -9.53
C ARG A 26 -28.93 43.72 -9.92
N GLN A 27 -27.63 43.90 -10.10
CA GLN A 27 -27.07 44.90 -11.01
C GLN A 27 -26.53 44.19 -12.21
N SER A 28 -27.09 44.50 -13.35
CA SER A 28 -26.67 44.01 -14.68
C SER A 28 -25.41 44.73 -15.15
N ALA A 29 -24.32 43.97 -15.35
CA ALA A 29 -23.20 44.42 -16.17
C ALA A 29 -23.07 43.46 -17.36
N SER A 30 -23.29 44.00 -18.53
CA SER A 30 -23.15 43.32 -19.81
C SER A 30 -21.69 43.09 -20.12
N HIS A 31 -21.23 41.79 -20.13
CA HIS A 31 -19.99 41.41 -20.77
C HIS A 31 -20.27 40.48 -21.95
N LYS A 32 -19.81 40.91 -23.14
CA LYS A 32 -19.82 40.09 -24.36
C LYS A 32 -18.99 38.81 -24.13
N PRO A 33 -19.50 37.66 -24.61
CA PRO A 33 -18.69 36.43 -24.55
C PRO A 33 -17.59 36.46 -25.61
N SER A 34 -16.35 36.33 -25.12
CA SER A 34 -15.18 36.00 -25.96
C SER A 34 -15.29 34.52 -26.31
N ALA A 35 -15.18 34.20 -27.61
CA ALA A 35 -15.23 32.84 -28.10
C ALA A 35 -14.01 32.05 -27.62
N SER A 36 -14.25 31.01 -26.84
CA SER A 36 -13.24 29.95 -26.56
C SER A 36 -13.06 29.08 -27.81
N PRO A 37 -11.82 28.68 -28.13
CA PRO A 37 -11.60 27.74 -29.23
C PRO A 37 -12.20 26.38 -28.86
N SER A 38 -13.08 25.88 -29.74
CA SER A 38 -13.62 24.52 -29.65
C SER A 38 -12.48 23.51 -29.87
N VAL A 39 -12.10 22.82 -28.80
CA VAL A 39 -11.30 21.60 -28.91
C VAL A 39 -12.23 20.51 -29.44
N THR A 40 -12.14 20.24 -30.73
CA THR A 40 -12.73 19.04 -31.32
C THR A 40 -12.01 17.83 -30.74
N ALA A 41 -12.65 17.19 -29.78
CA ALA A 41 -12.24 15.86 -29.34
C ALA A 41 -12.41 14.92 -30.56
N SER A 42 -11.30 14.48 -31.12
CA SER A 42 -11.31 13.39 -32.09
C SER A 42 -11.81 12.14 -31.37
N VAL A 43 -13.05 11.77 -31.65
CA VAL A 43 -13.59 10.47 -31.25
C VAL A 43 -12.82 9.44 -32.06
N VAL A 44 -11.87 8.76 -31.39
CA VAL A 44 -11.23 7.56 -31.94
C VAL A 44 -12.34 6.50 -32.03
N PRO A 45 -12.65 5.95 -33.22
CA PRO A 45 -13.64 4.91 -33.32
C PRO A 45 -13.18 3.70 -32.49
N ALA A 46 -14.02 3.26 -31.56
CA ALA A 46 -13.82 2.02 -30.85
C ALA A 46 -13.71 0.87 -31.88
N GLN A 47 -12.52 0.38 -32.13
CA GLN A 47 -12.35 -0.87 -32.83
C GLN A 47 -12.63 -2.01 -31.85
N ASP A 48 -13.90 -2.34 -31.72
CA ASP A 48 -14.35 -3.57 -31.06
C ASP A 48 -13.99 -4.79 -31.93
N LYS A 49 -12.71 -5.07 -32.06
CA LYS A 49 -12.26 -6.44 -32.31
C LYS A 49 -12.04 -7.08 -30.96
N VAL A 50 -13.08 -7.75 -30.48
CA VAL A 50 -12.99 -8.65 -29.32
C VAL A 50 -11.92 -9.68 -29.64
N ASP A 51 -10.72 -9.49 -29.08
CA ASP A 51 -9.69 -10.51 -29.08
C ASP A 51 -10.17 -11.62 -28.14
N THR A 52 -10.70 -12.69 -28.73
CA THR A 52 -11.28 -13.82 -28.00
C THR A 52 -10.22 -14.64 -27.27
N ASN A 53 -8.94 -14.32 -27.41
CA ASN A 53 -7.84 -15.00 -26.75
C ASN A 53 -6.67 -14.03 -26.48
N PRO A 54 -6.85 -13.01 -25.60
CA PRO A 54 -5.78 -12.08 -25.34
C PRO A 54 -4.60 -12.85 -24.72
N PRO A 55 -3.36 -12.67 -25.22
CA PRO A 55 -2.20 -13.23 -24.55
C PRO A 55 -2.15 -12.67 -23.14
N VAL A 56 -1.94 -13.54 -22.13
CA VAL A 56 -1.91 -13.19 -20.70
C VAL A 56 -0.82 -12.16 -20.40
N ALA A 57 0.20 -12.08 -21.21
CA ALA A 57 1.26 -11.12 -21.08
C ALA A 57 1.70 -10.64 -22.46
N SER A 58 1.07 -9.59 -22.98
CA SER A 58 1.75 -8.77 -23.97
C SER A 58 2.63 -7.78 -23.21
N PHE A 59 3.90 -7.99 -23.24
CA PHE A 59 4.88 -7.06 -22.70
C PHE A 59 5.08 -5.90 -23.66
N ASP A 60 4.96 -4.67 -23.17
CA ASP A 60 5.41 -3.48 -23.88
C ASP A 60 6.80 -3.09 -23.34
N PRO A 61 7.88 -3.27 -24.13
CA PRO A 61 9.23 -2.92 -23.69
C PRO A 61 9.39 -1.43 -23.36
N LYS A 62 8.56 -0.54 -23.94
CA LYS A 62 8.61 0.90 -23.67
C LYS A 62 7.99 1.24 -22.31
N ALA A 63 6.83 0.65 -21.97
CA ALA A 63 6.21 0.81 -20.66
C ALA A 63 7.13 0.26 -19.55
N HIS A 64 7.77 -0.88 -19.80
CA HIS A 64 8.76 -1.45 -18.91
C HIS A 64 9.96 -0.51 -18.64
N ALA A 65 10.55 0.06 -19.70
CA ALA A 65 11.70 0.96 -19.58
C ALA A 65 11.37 2.28 -18.83
N LEU A 66 10.12 2.77 -18.94
CA LEU A 66 9.68 3.97 -18.25
C LEU A 66 9.43 3.74 -16.74
N MET A 67 9.04 2.52 -16.36
CA MET A 67 8.65 2.20 -14.97
C MET A 67 9.73 1.56 -14.12
N GLU A 68 10.71 0.91 -14.72
CA GLU A 68 11.79 0.22 -13.97
C GLU A 68 12.98 1.11 -13.67
N GLY A 69 13.04 2.34 -13.80
CA GLY A 69 14.18 3.18 -13.48
C GLY A 69 15.58 2.58 -13.82
N PRO A 70 16.67 3.28 -13.68
CA PRO A 70 18.00 2.75 -14.00
C PRO A 70 18.32 1.53 -13.11
N GLN A 71 18.66 0.41 -13.73
CA GLN A 71 19.08 -0.80 -13.03
C GLN A 71 20.32 -0.50 -12.20
N SER A 72 20.26 -0.72 -10.88
CA SER A 72 21.42 -0.54 -10.02
C SER A 72 22.53 -1.52 -10.41
N PRO A 73 23.77 -1.05 -10.64
CA PRO A 73 24.89 -1.94 -10.95
C PRO A 73 25.19 -2.95 -9.84
N ASP A 74 24.73 -2.75 -8.62
CA ASP A 74 24.94 -3.65 -7.49
C ASP A 74 24.11 -4.96 -7.55
N ARG A 75 23.12 -5.05 -8.45
CA ARG A 75 22.35 -6.29 -8.62
C ARG A 75 23.20 -7.49 -9.06
N GLN A 76 24.28 -7.26 -9.81
CA GLN A 76 25.16 -8.33 -10.31
C GLN A 76 26.14 -8.88 -9.26
N ALA A 77 26.37 -8.16 -8.16
CA ALA A 77 27.35 -8.52 -7.14
C ALA A 77 26.77 -9.30 -5.95
N MET A 78 25.47 -9.55 -5.92
CA MET A 78 24.83 -10.25 -4.79
C MET A 78 24.99 -11.76 -4.91
N HIS A 79 25.54 -12.40 -3.88
CA HIS A 79 25.71 -13.85 -3.81
C HIS A 79 24.34 -14.57 -3.86
N PRO A 80 24.28 -15.76 -4.51
CA PRO A 80 23.04 -16.55 -4.53
C PRO A 80 22.62 -16.93 -3.09
N ALA A 81 21.31 -17.05 -2.90
CA ALA A 81 20.71 -17.44 -1.62
C ALA A 81 21.28 -18.78 -1.13
N ARG A 82 21.58 -18.86 0.18
CA ARG A 82 22.03 -20.08 0.83
C ARG A 82 20.91 -21.10 1.03
N ASP A 83 19.67 -20.65 1.16
CA ASP A 83 18.47 -21.49 1.29
C ASP A 83 17.52 -21.25 0.11
N ASN A 84 17.71 -22.03 -0.96
CA ASN A 84 16.67 -22.15 -1.99
C ASN A 84 15.50 -22.90 -1.36
N LYS A 85 14.60 -22.19 -0.66
CA LYS A 85 13.27 -22.75 -0.45
C LYS A 85 12.70 -23.04 -1.84
N PRO A 86 12.26 -24.28 -2.11
CA PRO A 86 11.75 -24.62 -3.43
C PRO A 86 10.59 -23.71 -3.74
N PHE A 87 10.68 -22.92 -4.81
CA PHE A 87 9.56 -22.24 -5.38
C PHE A 87 8.44 -23.25 -5.66
N SER A 88 7.22 -22.78 -5.76
CA SER A 88 6.09 -23.65 -6.04
C SER A 88 6.33 -24.49 -7.28
N LYS A 89 5.80 -25.73 -7.28
CA LYS A 89 5.88 -26.57 -8.45
C LYS A 89 5.11 -25.94 -9.61
N ALA A 90 5.81 -25.66 -10.69
CA ALA A 90 5.17 -25.16 -11.90
C ALA A 90 4.15 -26.18 -12.43
N PRO A 91 3.03 -25.71 -13.02
CA PRO A 91 2.06 -26.61 -13.68
C PRO A 91 2.72 -27.47 -14.76
N ALA A 92 2.12 -28.62 -15.08
CA ALA A 92 2.57 -29.46 -16.20
C ALA A 92 2.37 -28.72 -17.54
N GLY A 93 3.25 -29.00 -18.51
CA GLY A 93 3.23 -28.35 -19.82
C GLY A 93 4.41 -27.42 -20.03
N LYS A 94 4.35 -26.57 -21.05
CA LYS A 94 5.41 -25.62 -21.43
C LYS A 94 4.82 -24.23 -21.72
N GLY A 95 5.66 -23.22 -21.55
CA GLY A 95 5.34 -21.83 -21.84
C GLY A 95 4.16 -21.31 -21.01
N THR A 96 3.59 -20.18 -21.40
CA THR A 96 2.44 -19.57 -20.73
C THR A 96 1.19 -20.44 -20.76
N ASN A 97 1.02 -21.29 -21.78
CA ASN A 97 -0.16 -22.14 -21.92
C ASN A 97 -0.39 -23.06 -20.74
N ARG A 98 0.67 -23.51 -20.03
CA ARG A 98 0.53 -24.34 -18.83
C ARG A 98 -0.16 -23.61 -17.66
N TYR A 99 -0.12 -22.29 -17.66
CA TYR A 99 -0.84 -21.45 -16.70
C TYR A 99 -2.25 -21.13 -17.21
N LEU A 100 -2.41 -20.80 -18.50
CA LEU A 100 -3.68 -20.38 -19.12
C LEU A 100 -4.76 -21.47 -19.11
N SER A 101 -4.37 -22.74 -19.20
CA SER A 101 -5.30 -23.88 -19.21
C SER A 101 -5.87 -24.20 -17.82
N ARG A 102 -5.46 -23.48 -16.78
CA ARG A 102 -5.90 -23.77 -15.40
C ARG A 102 -7.26 -23.17 -15.09
N LYS A 103 -7.94 -23.82 -14.15
CA LYS A 103 -9.12 -23.28 -13.47
C LYS A 103 -8.75 -23.00 -12.01
N ILE A 104 -9.34 -21.97 -11.43
CA ILE A 104 -9.18 -21.69 -9.99
C ILE A 104 -9.92 -22.77 -9.21
N SER A 105 -9.21 -23.43 -8.30
CA SER A 105 -9.80 -24.40 -7.37
C SER A 105 -10.08 -23.69 -6.05
N TRP A 106 -11.29 -23.20 -5.90
CA TRP A 106 -11.74 -22.56 -4.68
C TRP A 106 -12.03 -23.60 -3.59
N HIS A 107 -11.68 -23.31 -2.35
CA HIS A 107 -12.03 -24.06 -1.16
C HIS A 107 -12.56 -23.10 -0.09
N ASP A 108 -13.41 -23.59 0.80
CA ASP A 108 -13.98 -22.78 1.87
C ASP A 108 -12.92 -22.40 2.92
N CYS A 109 -12.89 -21.13 3.31
CA CYS A 109 -12.03 -20.59 4.37
C CYS A 109 -12.84 -19.64 5.28
N GLY A 110 -13.69 -20.24 6.10
CA GLY A 110 -14.67 -19.53 6.93
C GLY A 110 -15.88 -19.09 6.09
N THR A 111 -16.21 -17.81 6.14
CA THR A 111 -17.32 -17.22 5.33
C THR A 111 -16.89 -16.82 3.93
N PHE A 112 -15.67 -17.13 3.56
CA PHE A 112 -15.04 -16.78 2.29
C PHE A 112 -14.62 -18.04 1.55
N GLN A 113 -14.10 -17.85 0.35
CA GLN A 113 -13.44 -18.89 -0.42
C GLN A 113 -12.01 -18.48 -0.71
N CYS A 114 -11.07 -19.41 -0.54
CA CYS A 114 -9.64 -19.19 -0.76
C CYS A 114 -9.14 -20.06 -1.91
N ALA A 115 -8.03 -19.63 -2.53
CA ALA A 115 -7.36 -20.41 -3.56
C ALA A 115 -5.88 -20.04 -3.64
N ASP A 116 -5.07 -21.03 -4.02
CA ASP A 116 -3.65 -20.85 -4.31
C ASP A 116 -3.41 -21.00 -5.81
N ILE A 117 -2.84 -19.96 -6.41
CA ILE A 117 -2.66 -19.87 -7.86
C ILE A 117 -1.16 -19.83 -8.18
N PRO A 118 -0.62 -20.85 -8.87
CA PRO A 118 0.75 -20.79 -9.34
C PRO A 118 0.85 -19.81 -10.51
N VAL A 119 1.89 -18.95 -10.44
CA VAL A 119 2.30 -18.05 -11.51
C VAL A 119 3.79 -18.24 -11.78
N PRO A 120 4.30 -17.91 -12.98
CA PRO A 120 5.73 -17.96 -13.20
C PRO A 120 6.44 -16.94 -12.29
N LEU A 121 7.62 -17.28 -11.79
CA LEU A 121 8.48 -16.32 -11.12
C LEU A 121 8.78 -15.16 -12.07
N ASP A 122 9.18 -15.48 -13.30
CA ASP A 122 9.45 -14.55 -14.38
C ASP A 122 8.46 -14.76 -15.53
N TRP A 123 7.64 -13.77 -15.84
CA TRP A 123 6.68 -13.81 -16.95
C TRP A 123 7.35 -13.85 -18.33
N HIS A 124 8.65 -13.48 -18.43
CA HIS A 124 9.45 -13.62 -19.65
C HIS A 124 10.02 -15.03 -19.82
N ASN A 125 10.13 -15.78 -18.72
CA ASN A 125 10.60 -17.16 -18.71
C ASN A 125 9.58 -18.07 -18.01
N PRO A 126 8.38 -18.30 -18.59
CA PRO A 126 7.33 -19.07 -17.95
C PRO A 126 7.68 -20.56 -17.78
N ASP A 127 8.75 -21.05 -18.39
CA ASP A 127 9.28 -22.40 -18.19
C ASP A 127 10.20 -22.51 -16.98
N GLY A 128 10.59 -21.40 -16.38
CA GLY A 128 11.38 -21.31 -15.16
C GLY A 128 10.60 -21.70 -13.88
N PRO A 129 11.13 -21.30 -12.71
CA PRO A 129 10.46 -21.50 -11.43
C PRO A 129 9.08 -20.85 -11.37
N ALA A 130 8.20 -21.39 -10.52
CA ALA A 130 6.89 -20.83 -10.24
C ALA A 130 6.80 -20.36 -8.78
N ILE A 131 5.94 -19.40 -8.54
CA ILE A 131 5.53 -18.93 -7.20
C ILE A 131 4.02 -19.10 -7.04
N THR A 132 3.53 -18.98 -5.82
CA THR A 132 2.10 -19.08 -5.50
C THR A 132 1.54 -17.73 -5.12
N LEU A 133 0.40 -17.37 -5.67
CA LEU A 133 -0.44 -16.26 -5.21
C LEU A 133 -1.59 -16.80 -4.37
N ALA A 134 -1.78 -16.25 -3.18
CA ALA A 134 -2.88 -16.59 -2.30
C ALA A 134 -4.04 -15.60 -2.50
N LEU A 135 -5.22 -16.13 -2.76
CA LEU A 135 -6.44 -15.38 -3.06
C LEU A 135 -7.51 -15.63 -2.01
N LYS A 136 -8.31 -14.62 -1.73
CA LYS A 136 -9.56 -14.73 -0.98
C LYS A 136 -10.69 -14.11 -1.78
N ARG A 137 -11.85 -14.77 -1.79
CA ARG A 137 -13.05 -14.31 -2.47
C ARG A 137 -14.22 -14.24 -1.51
N LYS A 138 -14.97 -13.14 -1.53
CA LYS A 138 -16.34 -13.08 -1.08
C LYS A 138 -17.23 -13.33 -2.30
N PRO A 139 -17.92 -14.49 -2.36
CA PRO A 139 -18.83 -14.77 -3.48
C PRO A 139 -20.01 -13.80 -3.53
N ALA A 140 -20.53 -13.55 -4.73
CA ALA A 140 -21.80 -12.85 -4.95
C ALA A 140 -22.96 -13.55 -4.21
N GLU A 141 -24.04 -12.82 -3.90
CA GLU A 141 -25.24 -13.37 -3.25
C GLU A 141 -26.10 -14.25 -4.19
N GLY A 142 -25.60 -14.55 -5.37
CA GLY A 142 -26.25 -15.38 -6.39
C GLY A 142 -25.28 -15.66 -7.52
N ALA A 143 -25.80 -15.70 -8.76
CA ALA A 143 -24.92 -15.80 -9.92
C ALA A 143 -24.13 -14.50 -10.09
N ALA A 144 -22.82 -14.55 -9.99
CA ALA A 144 -21.96 -13.40 -10.19
C ALA A 144 -22.10 -12.85 -11.62
N LYS A 145 -22.33 -11.53 -11.74
CA LYS A 145 -22.34 -10.83 -13.02
C LYS A 145 -20.96 -10.33 -13.42
N ALA A 146 -20.12 -10.02 -12.43
CA ALA A 146 -18.76 -9.53 -12.62
C ALA A 146 -17.89 -9.91 -11.41
N THR A 147 -16.58 -9.70 -11.55
CA THR A 147 -15.61 -9.81 -10.44
C THR A 147 -14.93 -8.49 -10.23
N LEU A 148 -15.01 -7.98 -9.01
CA LEU A 148 -14.27 -6.80 -8.55
C LEU A 148 -12.98 -7.25 -7.86
N PHE A 149 -11.84 -6.84 -8.38
CA PHE A 149 -10.55 -7.01 -7.71
C PHE A 149 -10.27 -5.82 -6.80
N ILE A 150 -9.79 -6.08 -5.58
CA ILE A 150 -9.47 -5.02 -4.60
C ILE A 150 -8.05 -5.17 -4.07
N ASN A 151 -7.37 -4.03 -3.85
CA ASN A 151 -6.01 -4.00 -3.32
C ASN A 151 -5.81 -2.80 -2.38
N PRO A 152 -5.36 -3.01 -1.13
CA PRO A 152 -5.20 -1.95 -0.12
C PRO A 152 -3.97 -1.06 -0.36
N GLY A 153 -3.03 -1.49 -1.17
CA GLY A 153 -1.76 -0.79 -1.37
C GLY A 153 -0.68 -1.23 -0.39
N GLY A 154 -0.06 -0.30 0.25
CA GLY A 154 1.15 -0.45 1.06
C GLY A 154 2.34 0.24 0.37
N PRO A 155 3.20 -0.42 -0.46
CA PRO A 155 3.12 -1.80 -0.98
C PRO A 155 3.24 -2.88 0.10
N GLY A 156 2.68 -4.05 -0.16
CA GLY A 156 2.76 -5.21 0.74
C GLY A 156 1.51 -5.44 1.61
N GLY A 157 0.49 -4.60 1.50
CA GLY A 157 -0.79 -4.83 2.18
C GLY A 157 -1.52 -6.08 1.65
N SER A 158 -2.10 -6.87 2.55
CA SER A 158 -2.83 -8.09 2.21
C SER A 158 -4.18 -7.76 1.55
N GLY A 159 -4.34 -8.19 0.30
CA GLY A 159 -5.63 -8.11 -0.38
C GLY A 159 -6.66 -9.06 0.23
N GLN A 160 -6.22 -10.18 0.81
CA GLN A 160 -7.10 -11.12 1.50
C GLN A 160 -7.71 -10.49 2.78
N GLU A 161 -6.93 -9.71 3.54
CA GLU A 161 -7.44 -8.98 4.71
C GLU A 161 -8.42 -7.88 4.29
N MET A 162 -8.12 -7.18 3.19
CA MET A 162 -9.05 -6.18 2.66
C MET A 162 -10.40 -6.79 2.31
N VAL A 163 -10.46 -7.98 1.68
CA VAL A 163 -11.74 -8.69 1.43
C VAL A 163 -12.48 -8.98 2.72
N SER A 164 -11.76 -9.34 3.79
CA SER A 164 -12.37 -9.68 5.07
C SER A 164 -13.07 -8.49 5.75
N SER A 165 -12.59 -7.28 5.48
CA SER A 165 -13.13 -6.03 6.04
C SER A 165 -13.97 -5.22 5.05
N PHE A 166 -14.01 -5.60 3.77
CA PHE A 166 -14.70 -4.87 2.72
C PHE A 166 -16.22 -5.02 2.83
N GLN A 167 -16.94 -3.90 2.77
CA GLN A 167 -18.42 -3.89 2.78
C GLN A 167 -18.97 -4.31 1.41
N SER A 168 -18.93 -5.62 1.14
CA SER A 168 -19.39 -6.20 -0.12
C SER A 168 -20.90 -6.11 -0.36
N SER A 169 -21.70 -5.74 0.65
CA SER A 169 -23.14 -5.56 0.53
C SER A 169 -23.57 -4.51 -0.50
N SER A 170 -22.67 -3.59 -0.86
CA SER A 170 -22.89 -2.63 -1.96
C SER A 170 -22.71 -3.26 -3.36
N PHE A 171 -22.21 -4.48 -3.43
CA PHE A 171 -21.88 -5.21 -4.65
C PHE A 171 -22.45 -6.64 -4.60
N PRO A 172 -23.78 -6.82 -4.40
CA PRO A 172 -24.37 -8.14 -4.13
C PRO A 172 -24.27 -9.11 -5.31
N ASP A 173 -24.09 -8.60 -6.52
CA ASP A 173 -23.96 -9.36 -7.75
C ASP A 173 -22.50 -9.49 -8.26
N HIS A 174 -21.52 -9.14 -7.43
CA HIS A 174 -20.10 -9.27 -7.76
C HIS A 174 -19.40 -10.28 -6.85
N ASP A 175 -18.56 -11.11 -7.45
CA ASP A 175 -17.49 -11.72 -6.68
C ASP A 175 -16.47 -10.64 -6.31
N VAL A 176 -16.14 -10.48 -5.04
CA VAL A 176 -15.09 -9.57 -4.59
C VAL A 176 -13.84 -10.38 -4.28
N ILE A 177 -12.76 -10.14 -5.01
CA ILE A 177 -11.50 -10.86 -4.87
C ILE A 177 -10.38 -9.92 -4.44
N GLY A 178 -9.68 -10.29 -3.37
CA GLY A 178 -8.37 -9.75 -3.03
C GLY A 178 -7.33 -10.86 -3.06
N TRP A 179 -6.13 -10.50 -3.38
CA TRP A 179 -4.99 -11.41 -3.36
C TRP A 179 -3.82 -10.76 -2.64
N ASP A 180 -2.95 -11.57 -2.09
CA ASP A 180 -1.68 -11.09 -1.61
C ASP A 180 -0.73 -11.00 -2.82
N PRO A 181 -0.21 -9.83 -3.17
CA PRO A 181 0.72 -9.70 -4.27
C PRO A 181 1.96 -10.58 -4.10
N ARG A 182 2.65 -10.90 -5.21
CA ARG A 182 3.95 -11.56 -5.14
C ARG A 182 4.87 -10.85 -4.17
N GLY A 183 5.57 -11.57 -3.34
CA GLY A 183 6.45 -11.03 -2.32
C GLY A 183 5.75 -10.69 -1.00
N THR A 184 4.44 -10.92 -0.83
CA THR A 184 3.70 -10.47 0.35
C THR A 184 2.78 -11.55 0.95
N GLY A 185 2.46 -11.42 2.22
CA GLY A 185 1.43 -12.18 2.93
C GLY A 185 1.54 -13.69 2.80
N ALA A 186 0.40 -14.33 2.54
CA ALA A 186 0.31 -15.78 2.34
C ALA A 186 0.77 -16.23 0.94
N SER A 187 0.97 -15.31 -0.02
CA SER A 187 1.65 -15.61 -1.28
C SER A 187 3.11 -15.99 -1.03
N THR A 188 3.82 -16.50 -2.05
CA THR A 188 5.28 -16.63 -1.96
C THR A 188 5.85 -15.25 -1.62
N HIS A 189 6.31 -15.08 -0.38
CA HIS A 189 6.67 -13.79 0.20
C HIS A 189 8.18 -13.57 0.30
N VAL A 190 8.57 -12.30 0.35
CA VAL A 190 9.95 -11.89 0.63
C VAL A 190 10.24 -12.15 2.10
N ASN A 191 11.34 -12.86 2.35
CA ASN A 191 11.87 -13.10 3.68
C ASN A 191 13.25 -12.45 3.78
N CYS A 192 13.45 -11.63 4.80
CA CYS A 192 14.73 -10.94 5.05
C CYS A 192 15.46 -11.48 6.29
N GLY A 193 15.04 -12.64 6.80
CA GLY A 193 15.66 -13.29 7.95
C GLY A 193 14.86 -13.12 9.25
N PRO A 194 15.47 -13.36 10.40
CA PRO A 194 14.78 -13.31 11.69
C PRO A 194 14.34 -11.91 12.06
N ALA A 195 13.31 -11.80 12.91
CA ALA A 195 12.71 -10.53 13.35
C ALA A 195 13.73 -9.48 13.80
N LYS A 196 14.83 -9.90 14.46
CA LYS A 196 15.91 -8.97 14.85
C LYS A 196 16.56 -8.24 13.67
N THR A 197 16.51 -8.78 12.45
CA THR A 197 17.03 -8.12 11.25
C THR A 197 16.15 -6.95 10.88
N MET A 198 14.84 -7.11 11.00
CA MET A 198 13.87 -6.03 10.81
C MET A 198 13.96 -5.01 11.95
N ASP A 199 14.07 -5.48 13.21
CA ASP A 199 14.29 -4.60 14.37
C ASP A 199 15.54 -3.73 14.17
N GLY A 200 16.64 -4.31 13.65
CA GLY A 200 17.87 -3.59 13.34
C GLY A 200 17.67 -2.51 12.29
N LEU A 201 16.95 -2.80 11.19
CA LEU A 201 16.68 -1.82 10.14
C LEU A 201 15.83 -0.65 10.64
N PHE A 202 14.70 -0.95 11.31
CA PHE A 202 13.76 0.07 11.74
C PHE A 202 14.25 0.90 12.93
N SER A 203 15.29 0.43 13.63
CA SER A 203 15.94 1.17 14.70
C SER A 203 17.03 2.13 14.22
N LEU A 204 17.47 2.04 12.95
CA LEU A 204 18.47 2.95 12.41
C LEU A 204 17.97 4.39 12.48
N ASP A 205 18.89 5.31 12.72
CA ASP A 205 18.58 6.72 12.56
C ASP A 205 18.27 7.00 11.08
N ALA A 206 17.04 7.48 10.82
CA ALA A 206 16.56 7.81 9.49
C ALA A 206 16.80 9.30 9.12
N SER A 207 17.37 10.07 10.03
CA SER A 207 17.67 11.50 9.86
C SER A 207 19.09 11.84 10.31
N PRO A 208 20.12 11.11 9.82
CA PRO A 208 21.48 11.24 10.30
C PRO A 208 21.97 12.70 10.17
N ASP A 209 22.53 13.24 11.24
CA ASP A 209 23.02 14.61 11.30
C ASP A 209 24.56 14.71 11.30
N ASP A 210 25.25 13.56 11.39
CA ASP A 210 26.69 13.48 11.23
C ASP A 210 27.16 12.36 10.28
N GLU A 211 28.46 12.31 9.98
CA GLU A 211 29.04 11.36 9.06
C GLU A 211 29.04 9.92 9.64
N ALA A 212 29.14 9.77 10.95
CA ALA A 212 29.14 8.44 11.59
C ALA A 212 27.76 7.79 11.50
N GLU A 213 26.72 8.52 11.78
CA GLU A 213 25.31 8.10 11.65
C GLU A 213 24.95 7.80 10.20
N TRP A 214 25.37 8.69 9.27
CA TRP A 214 25.20 8.43 7.84
C TRP A 214 25.85 7.10 7.41
N ASN A 215 27.08 6.85 7.86
CA ASN A 215 27.79 5.62 7.56
C ASN A 215 27.12 4.41 8.21
N GLU A 216 26.50 4.55 9.39
CA GLU A 216 25.74 3.50 10.05
C GLU A 216 24.46 3.18 9.28
N LEU A 217 23.70 4.18 8.86
CA LEU A 217 22.51 4.01 8.01
C LEU A 217 22.85 3.25 6.72
N ILE A 218 23.93 3.64 6.03
CA ILE A 218 24.39 2.97 4.80
C ILE A 218 24.81 1.53 5.07
N ARG A 219 25.52 1.24 6.16
CA ARG A 219 25.90 -0.14 6.52
C ARG A 219 24.66 -0.97 6.85
N GLY A 220 23.80 -0.47 7.73
CA GLY A 220 22.61 -1.20 8.19
C GLY A 220 21.66 -1.53 7.04
N THR A 221 21.39 -0.57 6.14
CA THR A 221 20.57 -0.80 4.95
C THR A 221 21.19 -1.80 3.98
N ARG A 222 22.52 -1.77 3.78
CA ARG A 222 23.23 -2.77 2.96
C ARG A 222 23.17 -4.17 3.58
N ASP A 223 23.34 -4.27 4.88
CA ASP A 223 23.31 -5.56 5.59
C ASP A 223 21.89 -6.15 5.55
N PHE A 224 20.86 -5.30 5.68
CA PHE A 224 19.48 -5.70 5.49
C PHE A 224 19.24 -6.21 4.06
N ALA A 225 19.65 -5.48 3.03
CA ALA A 225 19.51 -5.89 1.64
C ALA A 225 20.23 -7.23 1.35
N ARG A 226 21.42 -7.45 1.92
CA ARG A 226 22.13 -8.74 1.83
C ARG A 226 21.35 -9.86 2.50
N SER A 227 20.75 -9.60 3.66
CA SER A 227 19.92 -10.57 4.35
C SER A 227 18.70 -10.94 3.51
N CYS A 228 17.96 -9.97 2.98
CA CYS A 228 16.84 -10.23 2.08
C CYS A 228 17.28 -11.09 0.88
N ARG A 229 18.41 -10.79 0.27
CA ARG A 229 18.94 -11.57 -0.85
C ARG A 229 19.29 -13.01 -0.42
N ALA A 230 19.87 -13.19 0.77
CA ALA A 230 20.22 -14.52 1.28
C ALA A 230 18.99 -15.40 1.56
N TYR A 231 17.88 -14.81 2.02
CA TYR A 231 16.67 -15.55 2.38
C TYR A 231 15.66 -15.67 1.24
N SER A 232 15.56 -14.68 0.34
CA SER A 232 14.57 -14.65 -0.74
C SER A 232 15.14 -14.97 -2.13
N GLY A 233 16.44 -14.86 -2.31
CA GLY A 233 17.11 -15.24 -3.57
C GLY A 233 16.55 -14.51 -4.78
N GLN A 234 16.25 -15.26 -5.82
CA GLN A 234 15.75 -14.75 -7.11
C GLN A 234 14.39 -14.05 -7.00
N LEU A 235 13.60 -14.33 -5.96
CA LEU A 235 12.28 -13.67 -5.80
C LEU A 235 12.41 -12.15 -5.80
N LEU A 236 13.48 -11.61 -5.21
CA LEU A 236 13.70 -10.15 -5.15
C LEU A 236 13.83 -9.47 -6.51
N ASP A 237 14.21 -10.21 -7.54
CA ASP A 237 14.36 -9.66 -8.89
C ASP A 237 13.02 -9.59 -9.64
N HIS A 238 11.97 -10.17 -9.05
CA HIS A 238 10.65 -10.36 -9.67
C HIS A 238 9.47 -9.90 -8.80
N VAL A 239 9.69 -8.95 -7.89
CA VAL A 239 8.64 -8.36 -7.05
C VAL A 239 8.27 -6.94 -7.49
N SER A 240 8.41 -6.65 -8.78
CA SER A 240 8.08 -5.34 -9.34
C SER A 240 6.56 -5.11 -9.43
N THR A 241 6.15 -3.83 -9.48
CA THR A 241 4.75 -3.45 -9.78
C THR A 241 4.30 -3.98 -11.13
N ILE A 242 5.21 -4.02 -12.11
CA ILE A 242 4.93 -4.54 -13.46
C ILE A 242 4.60 -6.03 -13.40
N ASP A 243 5.39 -6.83 -12.67
CA ASP A 243 5.12 -8.27 -12.51
C ASP A 243 3.81 -8.50 -11.75
N THR A 244 3.53 -7.67 -10.74
CA THR A 244 2.25 -7.70 -10.01
C THR A 244 1.06 -7.34 -10.92
N ALA A 245 1.21 -6.38 -11.82
CA ALA A 245 0.17 -6.04 -12.80
C ALA A 245 -0.05 -7.17 -13.82
N ARG A 246 1.00 -7.91 -14.19
CA ARG A 246 0.89 -9.13 -15.02
C ARG A 246 0.15 -10.24 -14.28
N ASP A 247 0.44 -10.43 -13.00
CA ASP A 247 -0.32 -11.36 -12.15
C ASP A 247 -1.79 -10.98 -12.11
N LEU A 248 -2.10 -9.71 -11.93
CA LEU A 248 -3.48 -9.21 -11.90
C LEU A 248 -4.21 -9.47 -13.23
N ASP A 249 -3.53 -9.27 -14.37
CA ASP A 249 -4.12 -9.60 -15.67
C ASP A 249 -4.35 -11.11 -15.85
N TYR A 250 -3.45 -11.92 -15.32
CA TYR A 250 -3.64 -13.37 -15.31
C TYR A 250 -4.81 -13.79 -14.43
N LEU A 251 -4.95 -13.20 -13.23
CA LEU A 251 -6.10 -13.47 -12.35
C LEU A 251 -7.41 -13.04 -13.00
N ARG A 252 -7.45 -11.86 -13.64
CA ARG A 252 -8.59 -11.42 -14.45
C ARG A 252 -8.97 -12.45 -15.51
N TYR A 253 -7.97 -12.99 -16.22
CA TYR A 253 -8.18 -14.02 -17.23
C TYR A 253 -8.77 -15.30 -16.64
N LEU A 254 -8.23 -15.78 -15.52
CA LEU A 254 -8.68 -17.01 -14.87
C LEU A 254 -10.12 -16.95 -14.37
N VAL A 255 -10.60 -15.78 -13.95
CA VAL A 255 -12.02 -15.59 -13.56
C VAL A 255 -12.94 -15.36 -14.77
N GLY A 256 -12.39 -15.31 -15.98
CA GLY A 256 -13.14 -15.16 -17.22
C GLY A 256 -13.56 -13.73 -17.56
N ASN A 257 -13.05 -12.73 -16.85
CA ASN A 257 -13.36 -11.34 -17.12
C ASN A 257 -12.65 -10.83 -18.38
N LYS A 258 -13.40 -10.26 -19.33
CA LYS A 258 -12.82 -9.60 -20.51
C LYS A 258 -12.05 -8.34 -20.14
N LYS A 259 -12.56 -7.58 -19.18
CA LYS A 259 -11.99 -6.35 -18.65
C LYS A 259 -11.84 -6.45 -17.13
N LEU A 260 -10.90 -5.68 -16.58
CA LEU A 260 -10.62 -5.62 -15.15
C LEU A 260 -11.53 -4.58 -14.50
N ASP A 261 -12.37 -5.00 -13.55
CA ASP A 261 -12.99 -4.11 -12.58
C ASP A 261 -12.13 -4.11 -11.31
N TYR A 262 -11.70 -2.93 -10.87
CA TYR A 262 -10.63 -2.80 -9.89
C TYR A 262 -10.85 -1.63 -8.93
N LEU A 263 -10.63 -1.87 -7.65
CA LEU A 263 -10.51 -0.84 -6.61
C LEU A 263 -9.10 -0.91 -6.02
N GLY A 264 -8.32 0.11 -6.23
CA GLY A 264 -7.00 0.29 -5.61
C GLY A 264 -6.99 1.45 -4.63
N VAL A 265 -6.42 1.23 -3.45
CA VAL A 265 -6.25 2.27 -2.43
C VAL A 265 -4.77 2.55 -2.25
N SER A 266 -4.37 3.82 -2.09
CA SER A 266 -2.97 4.21 -1.83
C SER A 266 -2.03 3.67 -2.93
N TYR A 267 -0.99 2.87 -2.59
CA TYR A 267 -0.14 2.22 -3.60
C TYR A 267 -0.92 1.31 -4.57
N GLY A 268 -2.11 0.79 -4.16
CA GLY A 268 -3.00 0.08 -5.08
C GLY A 268 -3.43 0.94 -6.27
N THR A 269 -3.40 2.26 -6.15
CA THR A 269 -3.64 3.19 -7.27
C THR A 269 -2.48 3.21 -8.25
N PHE A 270 -1.24 3.10 -7.78
CA PHE A 270 -0.07 2.94 -8.63
C PHE A 270 -0.11 1.62 -9.40
N LEU A 271 -0.49 0.53 -8.73
CA LEU A 271 -0.69 -0.77 -9.38
C LEU A 271 -1.79 -0.69 -10.46
N GLY A 272 -2.94 -0.07 -10.15
CA GLY A 272 -4.04 0.12 -11.10
C GLY A 272 -3.64 0.97 -12.31
N ALA A 273 -2.92 2.06 -12.09
CA ALA A 273 -2.40 2.91 -13.17
C ALA A 273 -1.37 2.17 -14.03
N THR A 274 -0.46 1.40 -13.40
CA THR A 274 0.49 0.53 -14.11
C THR A 274 -0.22 -0.52 -14.97
N TYR A 275 -1.28 -1.12 -14.42
CA TYR A 275 -2.11 -2.06 -15.17
C TYR A 275 -2.78 -1.39 -16.38
N ALA A 276 -3.35 -0.20 -16.20
CA ALA A 276 -4.02 0.54 -17.27
C ALA A 276 -3.04 0.93 -18.40
N GLU A 277 -1.81 1.26 -18.05
CA GLU A 277 -0.74 1.56 -19.03
C GLU A 277 -0.31 0.31 -19.80
N LEU A 278 -0.14 -0.83 -19.11
CA LEU A 278 0.26 -2.09 -19.74
C LEU A 278 -0.86 -2.71 -20.58
N TYR A 279 -2.12 -2.56 -20.16
CA TYR A 279 -3.27 -3.24 -20.73
C TYR A 279 -4.46 -2.30 -20.98
N PRO A 280 -4.31 -1.21 -21.76
CA PRO A 280 -5.37 -0.20 -21.92
C PRO A 280 -6.66 -0.77 -22.50
N GLY A 281 -6.58 -1.78 -23.36
CA GLY A 281 -7.76 -2.46 -23.94
C GLY A 281 -8.51 -3.38 -22.95
N ARG A 282 -7.93 -3.64 -21.76
CA ARG A 282 -8.48 -4.57 -20.75
C ARG A 282 -9.00 -3.86 -19.50
N VAL A 283 -8.96 -2.55 -19.46
CA VAL A 283 -9.52 -1.74 -18.36
C VAL A 283 -11.04 -1.75 -18.45
N GLY A 284 -11.68 -2.14 -17.35
CA GLY A 284 -13.12 -2.03 -17.13
C GLY A 284 -13.45 -0.82 -16.26
N HIS A 285 -14.16 -1.03 -15.16
CA HIS A 285 -14.40 -0.01 -14.16
C HIS A 285 -13.22 0.02 -13.17
N MET A 286 -12.61 1.19 -13.03
CA MET A 286 -11.44 1.33 -12.16
C MET A 286 -11.63 2.52 -11.21
N VAL A 287 -11.54 2.24 -9.92
CA VAL A 287 -11.53 3.25 -8.86
C VAL A 287 -10.14 3.28 -8.22
N LEU A 288 -9.54 4.46 -8.22
CA LEU A 288 -8.21 4.71 -7.65
C LEU A 288 -8.38 5.72 -6.51
N ASP A 289 -8.45 5.20 -5.28
CA ASP A 289 -8.69 5.99 -4.08
C ASP A 289 -7.37 6.38 -3.40
N SER A 290 -7.24 7.65 -3.01
CA SER A 290 -6.01 8.20 -2.43
C SER A 290 -4.81 8.06 -3.38
N THR A 291 -4.96 8.63 -4.57
CA THR A 291 -4.08 8.43 -5.73
C THR A 291 -2.63 8.83 -5.48
N VAL A 292 -1.72 7.91 -5.72
CA VAL A 292 -0.27 8.17 -5.76
C VAL A 292 0.09 8.85 -7.09
N ASN A 293 0.94 9.88 -7.03
CA ASN A 293 1.47 10.50 -8.24
C ASN A 293 2.47 9.56 -8.92
N ILE A 294 2.07 8.96 -10.04
CA ILE A 294 2.90 8.00 -10.79
C ILE A 294 4.00 8.66 -11.64
N THR A 295 3.91 9.97 -11.85
CA THR A 295 4.88 10.73 -12.67
C THR A 295 6.00 11.33 -11.84
N ASN A 296 5.83 11.39 -10.52
CA ASN A 296 6.79 11.94 -9.60
C ASN A 296 6.92 11.02 -8.37
N HIS A 297 8.08 10.42 -8.19
CA HIS A 297 8.38 9.59 -7.02
C HIS A 297 8.83 10.45 -5.82
N ASP A 298 8.39 11.70 -5.75
CA ASP A 298 8.76 12.62 -4.69
C ASP A 298 8.09 12.25 -3.36
N THR A 299 8.88 11.70 -2.45
CA THR A 299 8.47 11.38 -1.08
C THR A 299 8.28 12.64 -0.21
N VAL A 300 8.77 13.79 -0.66
CA VAL A 300 8.62 15.08 0.06
C VAL A 300 7.16 15.45 0.23
N SER A 301 6.30 15.16 -0.77
CA SER A 301 4.87 15.44 -0.67
C SER A 301 4.19 14.63 0.45
N GLN A 302 4.62 13.40 0.72
CA GLN A 302 4.12 12.60 1.84
C GLN A 302 4.59 13.18 3.18
N ALA A 303 5.86 13.59 3.29
CA ALA A 303 6.39 14.23 4.49
C ALA A 303 5.64 15.54 4.82
N VAL A 304 5.35 16.37 3.82
CA VAL A 304 4.53 17.58 3.96
C VAL A 304 3.11 17.24 4.43
N GLY A 305 2.54 16.12 3.92
CA GLY A 305 1.23 15.62 4.35
C GLY A 305 1.22 15.26 5.84
N PHE A 306 2.24 14.53 6.31
CA PHE A 306 2.40 14.20 7.73
C PHE A 306 2.64 15.43 8.60
N ASP A 307 3.48 16.39 8.15
CA ASP A 307 3.70 17.63 8.90
C ASP A 307 2.39 18.42 9.07
N ARG A 308 1.57 18.50 8.03
CA ARG A 308 0.25 19.13 8.10
C ARG A 308 -0.68 18.39 9.06
N ALA A 309 -0.76 17.07 8.96
CA ALA A 309 -1.56 16.24 9.86
C ALA A 309 -1.12 16.38 11.33
N PHE A 310 0.19 16.51 11.56
CA PHE A 310 0.73 16.78 12.89
C PHE A 310 0.36 18.19 13.37
N GLY A 311 0.36 19.19 12.50
CA GLY A 311 -0.14 20.54 12.80
C GLY A 311 -1.59 20.55 13.25
N ASP A 312 -2.46 19.83 12.54
CA ASP A 312 -3.86 19.67 12.91
C ASP A 312 -4.03 19.01 14.29
N PHE A 313 -3.22 17.99 14.59
CA PHE A 313 -3.15 17.38 15.92
C PHE A 313 -2.67 18.38 16.98
N ALA A 314 -1.59 19.09 16.71
CA ALA A 314 -0.99 20.03 17.66
C ALA A 314 -1.96 21.18 18.00
N GLN A 315 -2.65 21.73 17.00
CA GLN A 315 -3.69 22.73 17.19
C GLN A 315 -4.90 22.17 17.98
N TRP A 316 -5.33 20.94 17.66
CA TRP A 316 -6.41 20.28 18.40
C TRP A 316 -6.04 20.06 19.87
N CYS A 317 -4.81 19.64 20.13
CA CYS A 317 -4.27 19.43 21.49
C CYS A 317 -4.24 20.76 22.25
N ALA A 318 -3.63 21.80 21.69
CA ALA A 318 -3.55 23.14 22.29
C ALA A 318 -4.93 23.69 22.68
N ASN A 319 -5.94 23.52 21.84
CA ASN A 319 -7.33 23.97 22.08
C ASN A 319 -8.01 23.26 23.26
N ARG A 320 -7.43 22.19 23.79
CA ARG A 320 -7.95 21.47 24.96
C ARG A 320 -7.41 21.98 26.28
N GLY A 321 -6.52 22.98 26.26
CA GLY A 321 -5.94 23.57 27.44
C GLY A 321 -5.25 22.53 28.34
N ASN A 322 -5.55 22.53 29.63
CA ASN A 322 -4.93 21.63 30.61
C ASN A 322 -5.18 20.12 30.34
N ARG A 323 -6.08 19.76 29.44
CA ARG A 323 -6.30 18.36 29.00
C ARG A 323 -5.30 17.90 27.93
N CYS A 324 -4.52 18.83 27.36
CA CYS A 324 -3.37 18.50 26.53
C CYS A 324 -2.10 18.98 27.28
N ALA A 325 -1.40 18.06 27.90
CA ALA A 325 -0.23 18.37 28.70
C ALA A 325 1.06 18.60 27.87
N LEU A 326 0.94 18.76 26.54
CA LEU A 326 2.08 18.95 25.61
C LEU A 326 2.38 20.43 25.34
N GLY A 327 1.38 21.32 25.45
CA GLY A 327 1.52 22.75 25.21
C GLY A 327 0.16 23.45 25.10
N THR A 328 0.17 24.79 25.09
CA THR A 328 -1.01 25.66 25.02
C THR A 328 -1.17 26.33 23.64
N SER A 329 -0.21 26.11 22.75
CA SER A 329 -0.24 26.54 21.35
C SER A 329 0.26 25.42 20.42
N GLU A 330 -0.09 25.48 19.15
CA GLU A 330 0.44 24.57 18.13
C GLU A 330 1.99 24.55 18.16
N ALA A 331 2.60 25.72 18.20
CA ALA A 331 4.06 25.87 18.21
C ALA A 331 4.70 25.20 19.44
N GLU A 332 4.08 25.31 20.62
CA GLU A 332 4.58 24.64 21.83
C GLU A 332 4.47 23.13 21.74
N VAL A 333 3.36 22.59 21.22
CA VAL A 333 3.18 21.15 21.04
C VAL A 333 4.19 20.60 20.03
N ARG A 334 4.40 21.31 18.90
CA ARG A 334 5.42 20.96 17.90
C ARG A 334 6.81 20.94 18.54
N LYS A 335 7.19 22.04 19.20
CA LYS A 335 8.50 22.18 19.85
C LYS A 335 8.73 21.09 20.90
N ALA A 336 7.73 20.81 21.73
CA ALA A 336 7.85 19.77 22.74
C ALA A 336 8.07 18.37 22.13
N THR A 337 7.37 18.06 21.02
CA THR A 337 7.53 16.79 20.34
C THR A 337 8.86 16.68 19.62
N LEU A 338 9.30 17.74 18.92
CA LEU A 338 10.63 17.76 18.28
C LEU A 338 11.75 17.60 19.31
N ASN A 339 11.73 18.36 20.39
CA ASN A 339 12.70 18.21 21.47
C ASN A 339 12.70 16.80 22.11
N PHE A 340 11.57 16.09 22.07
CA PHE A 340 11.50 14.72 22.52
C PHE A 340 12.16 13.78 21.51
N LEU A 341 11.92 13.95 20.23
CA LEU A 341 12.56 13.17 19.17
C LEU A 341 14.08 13.39 19.15
N ASP A 342 14.54 14.64 19.28
CA ASP A 342 15.98 14.97 19.37
C ASP A 342 16.65 14.32 20.61
N ARG A 343 15.92 14.21 21.73
CA ARG A 343 16.46 13.48 22.89
C ARG A 343 16.52 11.96 22.67
N LEU A 344 15.59 11.39 21.92
CA LEU A 344 15.62 9.97 21.57
C LEU A 344 16.72 9.65 20.56
N ASP A 345 17.09 10.60 19.74
CA ASP A 345 18.20 10.53 18.83
C ASP A 345 19.51 10.34 19.62
N ALA A 346 19.84 11.31 20.47
CA ALA A 346 21.02 11.22 21.31
C ALA A 346 20.98 10.07 22.35
N HIS A 347 19.78 9.75 22.88
CA HIS A 347 19.60 8.79 23.98
C HIS A 347 18.30 8.00 23.81
N PRO A 348 18.31 6.88 23.08
CA PRO A 348 17.13 6.01 22.93
C PRO A 348 16.56 5.55 24.28
N MET A 349 15.23 5.52 24.35
CA MET A 349 14.52 5.15 25.58
C MET A 349 14.39 3.63 25.70
N LYS A 350 14.77 3.07 26.85
CA LYS A 350 14.58 1.62 27.11
C LYS A 350 13.12 1.31 27.40
N VAL A 351 12.52 0.39 26.63
CA VAL A 351 11.13 -0.02 26.71
C VAL A 351 11.05 -1.54 26.57
N ALA A 352 10.64 -2.23 27.65
CA ALA A 352 10.42 -3.68 27.66
C ALA A 352 11.56 -4.52 27.03
N GLY A 353 12.81 -4.17 27.34
CA GLY A 353 14.00 -4.88 26.85
C GLY A 353 14.44 -4.50 25.44
N ARG A 354 13.77 -3.53 24.82
CA ARG A 354 14.11 -2.91 23.53
C ARG A 354 14.41 -1.43 23.71
N GLU A 355 14.78 -0.78 22.64
CA GLU A 355 14.98 0.67 22.59
C GLU A 355 13.93 1.33 21.70
N LEU A 356 13.31 2.40 22.20
CA LEU A 356 12.52 3.32 21.40
C LEU A 356 13.49 4.39 20.88
N THR A 357 13.91 4.25 19.64
CA THR A 357 14.74 5.24 18.93
C THR A 357 13.89 6.39 18.39
N GLN A 358 14.51 7.47 17.93
CA GLN A 358 13.84 8.56 17.24
C GLN A 358 12.99 8.06 16.09
N SER A 359 13.54 7.20 15.20
CA SER A 359 12.85 6.63 14.04
C SER A 359 11.63 5.81 14.42
N LEU A 360 11.75 4.96 15.45
CA LEU A 360 10.60 4.18 15.95
C LEU A 360 9.53 5.06 16.59
N ALA A 361 9.92 6.11 17.31
CA ALA A 361 8.96 7.05 17.90
C ALA A 361 8.23 7.85 16.80
N ALA A 362 8.94 8.34 15.78
CA ALA A 362 8.35 9.03 14.64
C ALA A 362 7.37 8.13 13.87
N THR A 363 7.74 6.86 13.65
CA THR A 363 6.87 5.86 13.04
C THR A 363 5.61 5.60 13.87
N GLY A 364 5.75 5.50 15.20
CA GLY A 364 4.60 5.37 16.10
C GLY A 364 3.65 6.57 16.06
N ILE A 365 4.20 7.79 16.00
CA ILE A 365 3.41 9.03 15.80
C ILE A 365 2.65 8.95 14.47
N ALA A 366 3.33 8.55 13.38
CA ALA A 366 2.73 8.46 12.05
C ALA A 366 1.52 7.52 12.02
N LEU A 367 1.54 6.38 12.72
CA LEU A 367 0.38 5.49 12.82
C LEU A 367 -0.87 6.21 13.33
N PHE A 368 -0.76 6.98 14.41
CA PHE A 368 -1.89 7.72 14.97
C PHE A 368 -2.38 8.81 14.01
N LEU A 369 -1.48 9.45 13.24
CA LEU A 369 -1.84 10.46 12.26
C LEU A 369 -2.64 9.86 11.08
N TYR A 370 -2.34 8.64 10.65
CA TYR A 370 -3.16 7.91 9.65
C TYR A 370 -4.61 7.75 10.10
N SER A 371 -4.83 7.54 11.38
CA SER A 371 -6.18 7.39 11.95
C SER A 371 -6.92 8.72 12.16
N GLY A 372 -6.25 9.86 11.99
CA GLY A 372 -6.84 11.20 12.07
C GLY A 372 -7.40 11.56 13.46
N LYS A 373 -8.41 12.41 13.50
CA LYS A 373 -8.93 13.02 14.75
C LYS A 373 -9.38 12.01 15.80
N GLN A 374 -9.85 10.83 15.41
CA GLN A 374 -10.29 9.79 16.33
C GLN A 374 -9.13 9.22 17.17
N ALA A 375 -7.89 9.29 16.66
CA ALA A 375 -6.70 8.81 17.35
C ALA A 375 -5.96 9.90 18.14
N TYR A 376 -6.34 11.17 18.05
CA TYR A 376 -5.62 12.27 18.69
C TYR A 376 -5.51 12.15 20.21
N SER A 377 -6.52 11.62 20.89
CA SER A 377 -6.44 11.38 22.33
C SER A 377 -5.43 10.27 22.68
N TYR A 378 -5.32 9.24 21.83
CA TYR A 378 -4.33 8.17 22.01
C TYR A 378 -2.92 8.68 21.72
N LEU A 379 -2.74 9.50 20.67
CA LEU A 379 -1.45 10.14 20.38
C LEU A 379 -1.02 11.06 21.54
N THR A 380 -1.97 11.83 22.12
CA THR A 380 -1.68 12.65 23.31
C THR A 380 -1.20 11.79 24.46
N ALA A 381 -1.91 10.69 24.77
CA ALA A 381 -1.54 9.79 25.86
C ALA A 381 -0.17 9.12 25.61
N ALA A 382 0.10 8.70 24.38
CA ALA A 382 1.37 8.09 24.00
C ALA A 382 2.55 9.07 24.17
N LEU A 383 2.41 10.31 23.68
CA LEU A 383 3.43 11.34 23.82
C LEU A 383 3.62 11.77 25.29
N VAL A 384 2.54 12.00 26.03
CA VAL A 384 2.64 12.37 27.45
C VAL A 384 3.30 11.26 28.25
N GLY A 385 2.88 10.01 28.06
CA GLY A 385 3.48 8.85 28.70
C GLY A 385 4.98 8.73 28.43
N ALA A 386 5.40 8.90 27.19
CA ALA A 386 6.81 8.85 26.83
C ALA A 386 7.62 10.05 27.36
N MET A 387 7.09 11.25 27.24
CA MET A 387 7.82 12.48 27.56
C MET A 387 7.87 12.79 29.07
N LYS A 388 6.81 12.46 29.82
CA LYS A 388 6.69 12.83 31.23
C LYS A 388 6.85 11.64 32.19
N ASP A 389 6.34 10.47 31.79
CA ASP A 389 6.31 9.31 32.67
C ASP A 389 7.41 8.30 32.33
N GLY A 390 8.23 8.57 31.30
CA GLY A 390 9.28 7.65 30.83
C GLY A 390 8.74 6.34 30.23
N ASN A 391 7.46 6.32 29.83
CA ASN A 391 6.79 5.14 29.29
C ASN A 391 6.55 5.28 27.77
N GLY A 392 7.52 4.82 26.96
CA GLY A 392 7.44 4.80 25.51
C GLY A 392 6.67 3.62 24.90
N GLY A 393 6.02 2.77 25.72
CA GLY A 393 5.41 1.52 25.29
C GLY A 393 4.35 1.70 24.19
N TYR A 394 3.52 2.73 24.29
CA TYR A 394 2.49 2.99 23.29
C TYR A 394 3.07 3.42 21.93
N LEU A 395 4.14 4.24 21.91
CA LEU A 395 4.81 4.64 20.67
C LEU A 395 5.53 3.44 20.04
N LEU A 396 6.20 2.62 20.84
CA LEU A 396 6.88 1.42 20.36
C LEU A 396 5.88 0.40 19.78
N ALA A 397 4.77 0.15 20.47
CA ALA A 397 3.72 -0.74 19.99
C ALA A 397 3.05 -0.22 18.70
N ALA A 398 2.85 1.08 18.60
CA ALA A 398 2.32 1.71 17.39
C ALA A 398 3.30 1.58 16.21
N SER A 399 4.60 1.76 16.47
CA SER A 399 5.64 1.54 15.48
C SER A 399 5.70 0.07 15.04
N ASP A 400 5.67 -0.86 15.98
CA ASP A 400 5.65 -2.30 15.69
C ASP A 400 4.46 -2.67 14.79
N TYR A 401 3.28 -2.13 15.09
CA TYR A 401 2.08 -2.37 14.30
C TYR A 401 2.24 -1.85 12.85
N LEU A 402 2.71 -0.60 12.68
CA LEU A 402 2.89 -0.02 11.35
C LEU A 402 3.97 -0.75 10.53
N ASN A 403 5.00 -1.25 11.19
CA ASN A 403 6.10 -2.01 10.58
C ASN A 403 5.77 -3.51 10.40
N GLY A 404 4.57 -3.96 10.75
CA GLY A 404 4.15 -5.35 10.62
C GLY A 404 4.85 -6.33 11.57
N ARG A 405 5.51 -5.83 12.64
CA ARG A 405 6.22 -6.68 13.59
C ARG A 405 5.26 -7.58 14.37
N GLY A 406 5.52 -8.90 14.34
CA GLY A 406 4.69 -9.89 15.04
C GLY A 406 3.43 -10.30 14.27
N GLN A 407 3.40 -10.05 12.96
CA GLN A 407 2.36 -10.54 12.05
C GLN A 407 2.82 -11.79 11.27
N ASP A 408 3.97 -12.35 11.62
CA ASP A 408 4.55 -13.57 11.03
C ASP A 408 3.88 -14.85 11.54
#